data_a652584f7f9bcd83f2f06aa603c3a077
#
_entry.id   a652584f7f9bcd83f2f06aa603c3a077
#
_cell.length_a   1.000
_cell.length_b   1.000
_cell.length_c   1.000
_cell.angle_alpha   90.00
_cell.angle_beta   90.00
_cell.angle_gamma   90.00
#
_symmetry.space_group_name_H-M   'P 1'
#
loop_
_entity.id
_entity.type
_entity.pdbx_description
1 polymer ?
#
loop_
_entity_poly.entity_id
_entity_poly.type
_entity_poly.pdbx_seq_one_letter_code
_entity_poly.pdbx_strand_id
1 'polypeptide(L)'
;MAKKNLQLGRSVKLPASPEDAVLDAVPNPHADSDYLVRFTAPEFTTLCPITGQPDFAHFVIDYAPAGTIVESKSLKLFLHSFRNASGFHEDTTVKIGKRIQQAIKPKFIRVAGYWYPRGGMPIDVFWQTGKLPNGVWLPEPGVQPYRGRG
;
A
#
# COMPACT_ATOMS: atom_id res chain seq x y z
N MET A 1 -8.61 -23.89 16.04
CA MET A 1 -8.46 -22.70 15.16
C MET A 1 -8.32 -23.17 13.72
N ALA A 2 -9.26 -22.80 12.86
CA ALA A 2 -9.16 -23.14 11.44
C ALA A 2 -7.90 -22.46 10.86
N LYS A 3 -7.01 -23.24 10.26
CA LYS A 3 -5.84 -22.69 9.52
C LYS A 3 -6.42 -21.86 8.39
N LYS A 4 -6.35 -20.53 8.53
CA LYS A 4 -6.65 -19.61 7.43
C LYS A 4 -5.81 -20.04 6.23
N ASN A 5 -6.42 -20.19 5.07
CA ASN A 5 -5.75 -20.55 3.82
C ASN A 5 -4.94 -19.35 3.32
N LEU A 6 -3.83 -19.06 4.00
CA LEU A 6 -2.92 -17.97 3.63
C LEU A 6 -2.24 -18.25 2.29
N GLN A 7 -1.94 -17.20 1.55
CA GLN A 7 -1.17 -17.27 0.29
C GLN A 7 0.31 -17.57 0.55
N LEU A 8 0.78 -17.34 1.76
CA LEU A 8 2.15 -17.60 2.19
C LEU A 8 2.54 -19.06 1.97
N GLY A 9 3.70 -19.28 1.34
CA GLY A 9 4.25 -20.62 1.10
C GLY A 9 3.56 -21.44 0.00
N ARG A 10 2.63 -20.88 -0.76
CA ARG A 10 1.92 -21.54 -1.86
C ARG A 10 2.22 -20.91 -3.21
N SER A 11 2.11 -21.71 -4.28
CA SER A 11 1.98 -21.17 -5.62
C SER A 11 0.57 -20.57 -5.77
N VAL A 12 0.49 -19.29 -6.09
CA VAL A 12 -0.76 -18.55 -6.21
C VAL A 12 -0.80 -17.90 -7.59
N LYS A 13 -1.94 -18.07 -8.27
CA LYS A 13 -2.19 -17.34 -9.52
C LYS A 13 -2.24 -15.83 -9.23
N LEU A 14 -1.62 -15.03 -10.10
CA LEU A 14 -1.70 -13.58 -9.98
C LEU A 14 -3.15 -13.11 -10.08
N PRO A 15 -3.61 -12.21 -9.19
CA PRO A 15 -4.93 -11.61 -9.32
C PRO A 15 -5.07 -10.88 -10.64
N ALA A 16 -6.24 -11.03 -11.29
CA ALA A 16 -6.52 -10.35 -12.56
C ALA A 16 -6.83 -8.86 -12.36
N SER A 17 -7.36 -8.51 -11.19
CA SER A 17 -7.73 -7.13 -10.81
C SER A 17 -7.50 -6.88 -9.32
N PRO A 18 -7.49 -5.61 -8.87
CA PRO A 18 -7.42 -5.30 -7.44
C PRO A 18 -8.61 -5.85 -6.64
N GLU A 19 -9.76 -5.96 -7.26
CA GLU A 19 -10.98 -6.51 -6.66
C GLU A 19 -10.84 -8.00 -6.36
N ASP A 20 -10.16 -8.74 -7.23
CA ASP A 20 -9.89 -10.19 -7.07
C ASP A 20 -8.74 -10.48 -6.10
N ALA A 21 -7.94 -9.46 -5.77
CA ALA A 21 -6.80 -9.63 -4.88
C ALA A 21 -7.24 -9.79 -3.42
N VAL A 22 -6.65 -10.76 -2.75
CA VAL A 22 -6.89 -11.01 -1.32
C VAL A 22 -5.73 -10.44 -0.51
N LEU A 23 -6.05 -9.61 0.48
CA LEU A 23 -5.10 -9.18 1.51
C LEU A 23 -5.25 -10.07 2.73
N ASP A 24 -4.20 -10.83 3.01
CA ASP A 24 -4.16 -11.69 4.20
C ASP A 24 -3.66 -10.90 5.42
N ALA A 25 -4.33 -11.15 6.55
CA ALA A 25 -3.93 -10.66 7.85
C ALA A 25 -3.49 -11.84 8.72
N VAL A 26 -2.35 -11.71 9.39
CA VAL A 26 -1.85 -12.69 10.34
C VAL A 26 -1.82 -12.10 11.74
N PRO A 27 -1.88 -12.92 12.80
CA PRO A 27 -1.79 -12.40 14.17
C PRO A 27 -0.51 -11.60 14.38
N ASN A 28 -0.64 -10.47 15.09
CA ASN A 28 0.51 -9.69 15.52
C ASN A 28 1.18 -10.38 16.71
N PRO A 29 2.44 -10.86 16.58
CA PRO A 29 3.12 -11.55 17.68
C PRO A 29 3.48 -10.61 18.84
N HIS A 30 3.43 -9.29 18.65
CA HIS A 30 3.74 -8.27 19.64
C HIS A 30 2.58 -7.27 19.81
N ALA A 31 1.37 -7.78 20.01
CA ALA A 31 0.18 -6.94 20.18
C ALA A 31 0.19 -6.10 21.48
N ASP A 32 1.08 -6.45 22.40
CA ASP A 32 1.37 -5.72 23.64
C ASP A 32 2.35 -4.55 23.48
N SER A 33 2.92 -4.37 22.29
CA SER A 33 3.92 -3.33 21.99
C SER A 33 3.46 -2.41 20.88
N ASP A 34 3.79 -1.12 20.99
CA ASP A 34 3.55 -0.15 19.94
C ASP A 34 4.79 -0.01 19.07
N TYR A 35 4.62 -0.24 17.78
CA TYR A 35 5.68 -0.10 16.78
C TYR A 35 5.11 0.27 15.40
N LEU A 36 5.98 0.64 14.50
CA LEU A 36 5.63 1.00 13.13
C LEU A 36 6.19 -0.02 12.13
N VAL A 37 5.38 -0.36 11.15
CA VAL A 37 5.80 -1.16 9.98
C VAL A 37 5.79 -0.27 8.75
N ARG A 38 6.84 -0.32 7.94
CA ARG A 38 6.92 0.37 6.65
C ARG A 38 7.07 -0.63 5.52
N PHE A 39 6.20 -0.54 4.53
CA PHE A 39 6.40 -1.12 3.21
C PHE A 39 6.72 -0.03 2.21
N THR A 40 7.67 -0.32 1.33
CA THR A 40 8.05 0.56 0.22
C THR A 40 7.85 -0.19 -1.09
N ALA A 41 7.09 0.39 -2.01
CA ALA A 41 6.81 -0.18 -3.33
C ALA A 41 7.23 0.81 -4.42
N PRO A 42 8.51 0.79 -4.86
CA PRO A 42 9.04 1.80 -5.77
C PRO A 42 8.65 1.58 -7.24
N GLU A 43 8.09 0.43 -7.57
CA GLU A 43 7.78 0.04 -8.95
C GLU A 43 6.27 -0.16 -9.18
N PHE A 44 5.45 0.60 -8.46
CA PHE A 44 4.01 0.50 -8.63
C PHE A 44 3.58 1.00 -10.02
N THR A 45 2.69 0.24 -10.65
CA THR A 45 2.20 0.53 -11.99
C THR A 45 0.68 0.40 -12.04
N THR A 46 0.03 1.32 -12.75
CA THR A 46 -1.40 1.29 -13.09
C THR A 46 -1.59 1.89 -14.47
N LEU A 47 -2.83 2.02 -14.94
CA LEU A 47 -3.14 2.60 -16.24
C LEU A 47 -3.91 3.91 -16.08
N CYS A 48 -3.61 4.86 -16.95
CA CYS A 48 -4.42 6.06 -17.07
C CYS A 48 -5.82 5.73 -17.56
N PRO A 49 -6.89 6.16 -16.88
CA PRO A 49 -8.26 5.82 -17.29
C PRO A 49 -8.69 6.49 -18.60
N ILE A 50 -7.97 7.53 -19.03
CA ILE A 50 -8.29 8.29 -20.25
C ILE A 50 -7.49 7.80 -21.46
N THR A 51 -6.17 7.63 -21.28
CA THR A 51 -5.26 7.31 -22.40
C THR A 51 -4.86 5.85 -22.46
N GLY A 52 -5.09 5.06 -21.41
CA GLY A 52 -4.60 3.68 -21.29
C GLY A 52 -3.08 3.55 -21.16
N GLN A 53 -2.36 4.66 -21.06
CA GLN A 53 -0.92 4.66 -20.84
C GLN A 53 -0.57 4.22 -19.42
N PRO A 54 0.58 3.55 -19.22
CA PRO A 54 1.03 3.20 -17.87
C PRO A 54 1.40 4.43 -17.07
N ASP A 55 0.94 4.44 -15.82
CA ASP A 55 1.32 5.38 -14.78
C ASP A 55 2.16 4.65 -13.74
N PHE A 56 3.17 5.34 -13.21
CA PHE A 56 4.12 4.79 -12.24
C PHE A 56 4.10 5.59 -10.95
N ALA A 57 4.31 4.91 -9.84
CA ALA A 57 4.42 5.56 -8.53
C ALA A 57 5.40 4.83 -7.62
N HIS A 58 5.93 5.59 -6.67
CA HIS A 58 6.63 5.06 -5.50
C HIS A 58 5.68 5.16 -4.31
N PHE A 59 5.26 4.02 -3.76
CA PHE A 59 4.41 3.99 -2.58
C PHE A 59 5.21 3.78 -1.31
N VAL A 60 4.86 4.53 -0.27
CA VAL A 60 5.31 4.30 1.10
C VAL A 60 4.08 4.08 1.97
N ILE A 61 4.01 2.94 2.62
CA ILE A 61 2.89 2.51 3.45
C ILE A 61 3.42 2.30 4.86
N ASP A 62 2.97 3.14 5.79
CA ASP A 62 3.31 3.08 7.22
C ASP A 62 2.07 2.70 8.02
N TYR A 63 2.19 1.75 8.94
CA TYR A 63 1.11 1.47 9.88
C TYR A 63 1.61 1.03 11.24
N ALA A 64 0.86 1.39 12.27
CA ALA A 64 1.03 0.87 13.63
C ALA A 64 0.01 -0.26 13.83
N PRO A 65 0.44 -1.52 13.95
CA PRO A 65 -0.48 -2.64 14.05
C PRO A 65 -1.23 -2.65 15.38
N ALA A 66 -2.43 -3.24 15.35
CA ALA A 66 -3.18 -3.65 16.53
C ALA A 66 -3.03 -5.17 16.73
N GLY A 67 -4.12 -5.93 16.62
CA GLY A 67 -4.10 -7.39 16.79
C GLY A 67 -3.57 -8.19 15.59
N THR A 68 -3.44 -7.56 14.43
CA THR A 68 -3.01 -8.24 13.20
C THR A 68 -2.00 -7.39 12.40
N ILE A 69 -1.20 -8.07 11.61
CA ILE A 69 -0.26 -7.48 10.64
C ILE A 69 -0.59 -7.97 9.23
N VAL A 70 -0.19 -7.19 8.23
CA VAL A 70 -0.33 -7.57 6.82
C VAL A 70 0.63 -8.71 6.47
N GLU A 71 0.13 -9.73 5.77
CA GLU A 71 0.98 -10.75 5.18
C GLU A 71 1.64 -10.19 3.90
N SER A 72 2.95 -10.15 3.86
CA SER A 72 3.74 -9.40 2.87
C SER A 72 3.59 -9.91 1.44
N LYS A 73 3.43 -11.24 1.23
CA LYS A 73 3.22 -11.81 -0.10
C LYS A 73 1.86 -11.39 -0.67
N SER A 74 0.82 -11.42 0.16
CA SER A 74 -0.52 -10.99 -0.25
C SER A 74 -0.56 -9.50 -0.58
N LEU A 75 0.15 -8.66 0.18
CA LEU A 75 0.30 -7.24 -0.13
C LEU A 75 1.02 -7.03 -1.48
N LYS A 76 2.11 -7.76 -1.72
CA LYS A 76 2.81 -7.70 -3.00
C LYS A 76 1.88 -8.06 -4.18
N LEU A 77 1.11 -9.13 -4.06
CA LEU A 77 0.17 -9.54 -5.10
C LEU A 77 -0.97 -8.54 -5.28
N PHE A 78 -1.46 -7.97 -4.20
CA PHE A 78 -2.48 -6.92 -4.25
C PHE A 78 -1.97 -5.68 -4.99
N LEU A 79 -0.80 -5.16 -4.65
CA LEU A 79 -0.21 -4.00 -5.34
C LEU A 79 0.08 -4.31 -6.81
N HIS A 80 0.53 -5.53 -7.11
CA HIS A 80 0.79 -5.98 -8.49
C HIS A 80 -0.47 -6.07 -9.35
N SER A 81 -1.62 -6.34 -8.74
CA SER A 81 -2.91 -6.46 -9.44
C SER A 81 -3.38 -5.17 -10.11
N PHE A 82 -2.85 -4.02 -9.70
CA PHE A 82 -3.18 -2.73 -10.28
C PHE A 82 -2.57 -2.48 -11.67
N ARG A 83 -1.59 -3.26 -12.10
CA ARG A 83 -0.82 -2.96 -13.33
C ARG A 83 -1.66 -2.93 -14.61
N ASN A 84 -2.80 -3.62 -14.65
CA ASN A 84 -3.75 -3.60 -15.76
C ASN A 84 -5.08 -2.94 -15.38
N ALA A 85 -5.15 -2.29 -14.22
CA ALA A 85 -6.33 -1.57 -13.75
C ALA A 85 -6.19 -0.08 -14.02
N SER A 86 -7.29 0.55 -14.41
CA SER A 86 -7.33 1.99 -14.62
C SER A 86 -7.80 2.74 -13.39
N GLY A 87 -7.23 3.89 -13.11
CA GLY A 87 -7.66 4.73 -12.00
C GLY A 87 -6.91 6.06 -11.96
N PHE A 88 -7.57 7.07 -11.42
CA PHE A 88 -6.90 8.32 -11.08
C PHE A 88 -5.91 8.08 -9.92
N HIS A 89 -4.84 8.86 -9.90
CA HIS A 89 -3.78 8.74 -8.89
C HIS A 89 -4.33 8.86 -7.47
N GLU A 90 -5.25 9.79 -7.25
CA GLU A 90 -5.90 10.05 -5.97
C GLU A 90 -6.77 8.86 -5.54
N ASP A 91 -7.62 8.37 -6.43
CA ASP A 91 -8.51 7.25 -6.15
C ASP A 91 -7.72 5.96 -5.86
N THR A 92 -6.73 5.66 -6.67
CA THR A 92 -5.86 4.48 -6.49
C THR A 92 -5.12 4.52 -5.15
N THR A 93 -4.54 5.67 -4.79
CA THR A 93 -3.83 5.82 -3.52
C THR A 93 -4.75 5.61 -2.32
N VAL A 94 -5.92 6.23 -2.34
CA VAL A 94 -6.91 6.11 -1.26
C VAL A 94 -7.48 4.70 -1.18
N LYS A 95 -7.76 4.05 -2.30
CA LYS A 95 -8.22 2.64 -2.34
C LYS A 95 -7.22 1.69 -1.70
N ILE A 96 -5.94 1.83 -2.01
CA ILE A 96 -4.87 1.02 -1.40
C ILE A 96 -4.91 1.17 0.12
N GLY A 97 -4.96 2.40 0.62
CA GLY A 97 -5.01 2.67 2.05
C GLY A 97 -6.23 2.06 2.73
N LYS A 98 -7.41 2.28 2.16
CA LYS A 98 -8.67 1.74 2.69
C LYS A 98 -8.71 0.21 2.71
N ARG A 99 -8.20 -0.45 1.65
CA ARG A 99 -8.14 -1.92 1.58
C ARG A 99 -7.24 -2.50 2.67
N ILE A 100 -6.07 -1.91 2.90
CA ILE A 100 -5.16 -2.34 3.97
C ILE A 100 -5.81 -2.09 5.33
N GLN A 101 -6.37 -0.91 5.56
CA GLN A 101 -7.05 -0.55 6.80
C GLN A 101 -8.19 -1.52 7.13
N GLN A 102 -8.99 -1.91 6.15
CA GLN A 102 -10.07 -2.89 6.32
C GLN A 102 -9.54 -4.29 6.68
N ALA A 103 -8.43 -4.70 6.06
CA ALA A 103 -7.86 -6.03 6.25
C ALA A 103 -7.25 -6.23 7.65
N ILE A 104 -6.53 -5.24 8.17
CA ILE A 104 -5.75 -5.40 9.41
C ILE A 104 -6.21 -4.53 10.59
N LYS A 105 -7.10 -3.57 10.36
CA LYS A 105 -7.63 -2.64 11.38
C LYS A 105 -6.53 -2.09 12.29
N PRO A 106 -5.53 -1.39 11.74
CA PRO A 106 -4.39 -0.90 12.51
C PRO A 106 -4.79 0.27 13.43
N LYS A 107 -3.99 0.57 14.43
CA LYS A 107 -4.13 1.78 15.25
C LYS A 107 -3.96 3.05 14.44
N PHE A 108 -3.05 3.01 13.48
CA PHE A 108 -2.73 4.10 12.56
C PHE A 108 -2.26 3.52 11.23
N ILE A 109 -2.60 4.19 10.14
CA ILE A 109 -2.05 3.91 8.80
C ILE A 109 -1.91 5.21 8.02
N ARG A 110 -0.79 5.35 7.31
CA ARG A 110 -0.54 6.37 6.30
C ARG A 110 -0.10 5.73 5.01
N VAL A 111 -0.68 6.15 3.89
CA VAL A 111 -0.25 5.77 2.55
C VAL A 111 0.15 7.03 1.79
N ALA A 112 1.36 7.06 1.29
CA ALA A 112 1.89 8.11 0.44
C ALA A 112 2.18 7.53 -0.95
N GLY A 113 1.51 8.06 -1.96
CA GLY A 113 1.75 7.74 -3.36
C GLY A 113 2.48 8.89 -4.05
N TYR A 114 3.73 8.66 -4.42
CA TYR A 114 4.56 9.60 -5.18
C TYR A 114 4.51 9.20 -6.65
N TRP A 115 3.62 9.87 -7.39
CA TRP A 115 3.36 9.57 -8.78
C TRP A 115 4.35 10.29 -9.70
N TYR A 116 4.85 9.57 -10.69
CA TYR A 116 5.74 10.15 -11.69
C TYR A 116 5.01 11.19 -12.54
N PRO A 117 5.77 12.18 -13.10
CA PRO A 117 5.17 13.31 -13.81
C PRO A 117 4.36 12.88 -15.02
N ARG A 118 3.26 13.60 -15.23
CA ARG A 118 2.47 13.62 -16.46
C ARG A 118 2.38 15.06 -16.94
N GLY A 119 2.75 15.31 -18.22
CA GLY A 119 2.88 16.66 -18.71
C GLY A 119 3.92 17.50 -17.92
N GLY A 120 4.95 16.84 -17.37
CA GLY A 120 5.99 17.48 -16.56
C GLY A 120 5.59 17.75 -15.10
N MET A 121 4.39 17.38 -14.67
CA MET A 121 3.85 17.67 -13.34
C MET A 121 3.68 16.38 -12.53
N PRO A 122 4.46 16.17 -11.43
CA PRO A 122 4.24 15.06 -10.51
C PRO A 122 3.05 15.35 -9.60
N ILE A 123 2.42 14.27 -9.11
CA ILE A 123 1.34 14.36 -8.12
C ILE A 123 1.73 13.49 -6.93
N ASP A 124 1.74 14.06 -5.75
CA ASP A 124 1.90 13.33 -4.50
C ASP A 124 0.55 13.28 -3.79
N VAL A 125 0.13 12.07 -3.42
CA VAL A 125 -1.16 11.85 -2.74
C VAL A 125 -0.91 11.21 -1.39
N PHE A 126 -1.47 11.81 -0.34
CA PHE A 126 -1.32 11.35 1.04
C PHE A 126 -2.69 11.04 1.64
N TRP A 127 -2.82 9.86 2.20
CA TRP A 127 -4.01 9.44 2.92
C TRP A 127 -3.61 8.79 4.23
N GLN A 128 -4.31 9.13 5.30
CA GLN A 128 -4.08 8.52 6.59
C GLN A 128 -5.37 8.40 7.40
N THR A 129 -5.38 7.48 8.35
CA THR A 129 -6.44 7.34 9.34
C THR A 129 -5.91 6.71 10.64
N GLY A 130 -6.70 6.85 11.70
CA GLY A 130 -6.32 6.39 13.03
C GLY A 130 -5.40 7.37 13.76
N LYS A 131 -4.92 6.95 14.91
CA LYS A 131 -4.04 7.74 15.78
C LYS A 131 -2.72 7.00 15.96
N LEU A 132 -1.62 7.68 15.65
CA LEU A 132 -0.29 7.17 15.94
C LEU A 132 -0.12 7.01 17.46
N PRO A 133 0.26 5.83 17.97
CA PRO A 133 0.48 5.62 19.40
C PRO A 133 1.54 6.57 19.95
N ASN A 134 1.38 6.98 21.21
CA ASN A 134 2.35 7.82 21.88
C ASN A 134 3.71 7.12 21.94
N GLY A 135 4.78 7.86 21.67
CA GLY A 135 6.15 7.33 21.67
C GLY A 135 6.54 6.55 20.42
N VAL A 136 5.61 6.31 19.49
CA VAL A 136 5.95 5.77 18.18
C VAL A 136 6.39 6.91 17.27
N TRP A 137 7.56 6.74 16.70
CA TRP A 137 8.15 7.68 15.77
C TRP A 137 7.73 7.34 14.33
N LEU A 138 7.32 8.37 13.56
CA LEU A 138 6.97 8.24 12.15
C LEU A 138 8.14 8.75 11.29
N PRO A 139 8.90 7.86 10.65
CA PRO A 139 10.04 8.26 9.82
C PRO A 139 9.59 9.09 8.61
N GLU A 140 10.47 9.98 8.16
CA GLU A 140 10.28 10.64 6.87
C GLU A 140 10.11 9.61 5.74
N PRO A 141 9.31 9.90 4.71
CA PRO A 141 9.10 8.96 3.60
C PRO A 141 10.37 8.53 2.88
N GLY A 142 11.38 9.39 2.81
CA GLY A 142 12.65 9.10 2.15
C GLY A 142 12.58 9.18 0.61
N VAL A 143 11.43 9.55 0.05
CA VAL A 143 11.27 9.77 -1.38
C VAL A 143 11.68 11.18 -1.74
N GLN A 144 12.67 11.31 -2.63
CA GLN A 144 13.13 12.61 -3.07
C GLN A 144 12.05 13.31 -3.91
N PRO A 145 11.84 14.61 -3.71
CA PRO A 145 10.99 15.39 -4.61
C PRO A 145 11.47 15.27 -6.06
N TYR A 146 10.55 15.12 -6.98
CA TYR A 146 10.91 15.11 -8.39
C TYR A 146 11.40 16.50 -8.82
N ARG A 147 12.59 16.56 -9.37
CA ARG A 147 13.22 17.82 -9.81
C ARG A 147 13.48 17.91 -11.32
N GLY A 148 12.99 16.92 -12.09
CA GLY A 148 13.27 16.84 -13.52
C GLY A 148 14.73 16.49 -13.79
N ARG A 149 15.30 17.10 -14.83
CA ARG A 149 16.72 16.93 -15.23
C ARG A 149 17.67 17.90 -14.54
N GLY A 150 17.17 18.65 -13.63
CA GLY A 150 17.95 19.67 -12.93
C GLY A 150 18.83 19.16 -11.83
#